data_8c57114c678e8ce13377909b063f18eb
#
_entry.id   8c57114c678e8ce13377909b063f18eb
#
_cell.length_a   1.000
_cell.length_b   1.000
_cell.length_c   1.000
_cell.angle_alpha   90.00
_cell.angle_beta   90.00
_cell.angle_gamma   90.00
#
_symmetry.space_group_name_H-M   'P 1'
#
loop_
_entity.id
_entity.type
_entity.pdbx_description
1 polymer ?
#
loop_
_entity_poly.entity_id
_entity_poly.type
_entity_poly.pdbx_seq_one_letter_code
_entity_poly.pdbx_strand_id
1 'polypeptide(L)'
;MNNIQFSYGTAVAAEAIHAYKQQVAQAQEQLVNGTGLGNDFLGWMNLPADIRPQLGDIQATADLLRKECEVIVCIGIGGSYLGAKAVIDALTSSFAWLEGEKPAIVYAGQNIGEAPEIVFAGQNLSEEYMCELMDLVKERNAACVVISKSGTTTEPALAFRLLKTQLEEQQGKEAAKRLIVCITDAKRGALRTLATQEGYKTYVIEDNIGGRFSVLSPVGLLPIACAGLDIKALIDGAEQMMQQCGITTPFEENPAAIYAAARNSLYQEQGKKVELLVNFHPKLHNISEWWKQLYGESEGKDGKGI
;
A
#
# COMPACT_ATOMS: atom_id res chain seq x y z
N MET A 1 -13.44 -19.29 -3.90
CA MET A 1 -14.68 -18.79 -3.24
C MET A 1 -14.59 -17.27 -3.25
N ASN A 2 -15.62 -16.59 -3.79
CA ASN A 2 -15.67 -15.13 -3.72
C ASN A 2 -15.95 -14.73 -2.27
N ASN A 3 -14.95 -14.21 -1.59
CA ASN A 3 -15.06 -13.83 -0.18
C ASN A 3 -15.60 -12.39 0.00
N ILE A 4 -15.71 -11.62 -1.10
CA ILE A 4 -16.23 -10.25 -1.08
C ILE A 4 -17.51 -10.21 -1.90
N GLN A 5 -18.58 -9.73 -1.27
CA GLN A 5 -19.87 -9.51 -1.90
C GLN A 5 -20.26 -8.04 -1.77
N PHE A 6 -20.70 -7.45 -2.86
CA PHE A 6 -21.27 -6.12 -2.87
C PHE A 6 -22.78 -6.19 -2.87
N SER A 7 -23.43 -5.47 -1.95
CA SER A 7 -24.87 -5.31 -1.90
C SER A 7 -25.23 -3.84 -1.70
N TYR A 8 -26.09 -3.32 -2.54
CA TYR A 8 -26.62 -1.96 -2.43
C TYR A 8 -27.92 -1.88 -1.59
N GLY A 9 -28.41 -3.03 -1.11
CA GLY A 9 -29.60 -3.12 -0.27
C GLY A 9 -30.83 -2.46 -0.90
N THR A 10 -31.53 -1.63 -0.13
CA THR A 10 -32.69 -0.85 -0.58
C THR A 10 -32.35 0.62 -0.87
N ALA A 11 -31.07 1.00 -0.82
CA ALA A 11 -30.65 2.39 -1.00
C ALA A 11 -30.87 2.91 -2.42
N VAL A 12 -30.78 2.03 -3.41
CA VAL A 12 -30.97 2.34 -4.83
C VAL A 12 -31.84 1.26 -5.46
N ALA A 13 -32.80 1.66 -6.27
CA ALA A 13 -33.60 0.70 -7.04
C ALA A 13 -32.74 0.01 -8.13
N ALA A 14 -33.02 -1.25 -8.40
CA ALA A 14 -32.27 -2.01 -9.40
C ALA A 14 -32.37 -1.37 -10.80
N GLU A 15 -33.51 -0.81 -11.14
CA GLU A 15 -33.77 -0.12 -12.41
C GLU A 15 -32.87 1.13 -12.55
N ALA A 16 -32.66 1.87 -11.47
CA ALA A 16 -31.77 3.05 -11.45
C ALA A 16 -30.31 2.63 -11.67
N ILE A 17 -29.87 1.50 -11.10
CA ILE A 17 -28.52 0.95 -11.36
C ILE A 17 -28.39 0.52 -12.81
N HIS A 18 -29.38 -0.21 -13.36
CA HIS A 18 -29.38 -0.67 -14.74
C HIS A 18 -29.36 0.47 -15.76
N ALA A 19 -29.92 1.64 -15.42
CA ALA A 19 -29.86 2.82 -16.28
C ALA A 19 -28.43 3.29 -16.58
N TYR A 20 -27.48 3.03 -15.69
CA TYR A 20 -26.06 3.37 -15.85
C TYR A 20 -25.25 2.32 -16.63
N LYS A 21 -25.81 1.15 -16.97
CA LYS A 21 -25.09 0.04 -17.61
C LYS A 21 -24.29 0.48 -18.85
N GLN A 22 -24.86 1.28 -19.72
CA GLN A 22 -24.20 1.75 -20.94
C GLN A 22 -23.06 2.74 -20.61
N GLN A 23 -23.27 3.65 -19.67
CA GLN A 23 -22.24 4.61 -19.28
C GLN A 23 -21.04 3.90 -18.61
N VAL A 24 -21.31 2.91 -17.76
CA VAL A 24 -20.26 2.09 -17.13
C VAL A 24 -19.47 1.32 -18.17
N ALA A 25 -20.13 0.70 -19.16
CA ALA A 25 -19.45 0.00 -20.24
C ALA A 25 -18.52 0.94 -21.03
N GLN A 26 -18.98 2.13 -21.38
CA GLN A 26 -18.16 3.14 -22.08
C GLN A 26 -16.97 3.59 -21.22
N ALA A 27 -17.17 3.80 -19.91
CA ALA A 27 -16.08 4.16 -19.00
C ALA A 27 -15.04 3.03 -18.88
N GLN A 28 -15.47 1.78 -18.82
CA GLN A 28 -14.58 0.61 -18.81
C GLN A 28 -13.78 0.49 -20.12
N GLU A 29 -14.40 0.73 -21.26
CA GLU A 29 -13.70 0.76 -22.56
C GLU A 29 -12.64 1.87 -22.60
N GLN A 30 -12.97 3.07 -22.14
CA GLN A 30 -12.00 4.17 -22.05
C GLN A 30 -10.82 3.84 -21.12
N LEU A 31 -11.10 3.19 -19.99
CA LEU A 31 -10.09 2.78 -19.03
C LEU A 31 -9.14 1.73 -19.64
N VAL A 32 -9.69 0.67 -20.25
CA VAL A 32 -8.90 -0.43 -20.84
C VAL A 32 -8.10 0.04 -22.06
N ASN A 33 -8.69 0.91 -22.87
CA ASN A 33 -8.04 1.45 -24.07
C ASN A 33 -7.09 2.62 -23.78
N GLY A 34 -7.05 3.11 -22.53
CA GLY A 34 -6.22 4.25 -22.15
C GLY A 34 -6.57 5.55 -22.87
N THR A 35 -7.86 5.77 -23.19
CA THR A 35 -8.30 6.94 -23.96
C THR A 35 -8.90 8.06 -23.11
N GLY A 36 -9.06 7.82 -21.81
CA GLY A 36 -9.55 8.81 -20.85
C GLY A 36 -8.46 9.75 -20.33
N LEU A 37 -8.88 10.81 -19.64
CA LEU A 37 -7.96 11.69 -18.91
C LEU A 37 -7.29 10.91 -17.76
N GLY A 38 -5.97 11.09 -17.59
CA GLY A 38 -5.19 10.37 -16.57
C GLY A 38 -4.69 8.99 -17.03
N ASN A 39 -4.74 8.69 -18.31
CA ASN A 39 -4.25 7.45 -18.90
C ASN A 39 -2.76 7.17 -18.67
N ASP A 40 -1.98 8.18 -18.29
CA ASP A 40 -0.57 8.02 -17.91
C ASP A 40 -0.37 7.22 -16.60
N PHE A 41 -1.45 7.01 -15.82
CA PHE A 41 -1.40 6.39 -14.49
C PHE A 41 -2.26 5.11 -14.38
N LEU A 42 -2.26 4.27 -15.41
CA LEU A 42 -3.05 3.03 -15.47
C LEU A 42 -2.27 1.75 -15.12
N GLY A 43 -1.00 1.87 -14.71
CA GLY A 43 -0.16 0.72 -14.37
C GLY A 43 -0.70 -0.17 -13.24
N TRP A 44 -1.60 0.35 -12.43
CA TRP A 44 -2.27 -0.42 -11.37
C TRP A 44 -3.23 -1.50 -11.90
N MET A 45 -3.76 -1.35 -13.10
CA MET A 45 -4.78 -2.25 -13.66
C MET A 45 -4.29 -3.69 -13.82
N ASN A 46 -3.05 -3.87 -14.30
CA ASN A 46 -2.45 -5.18 -14.51
C ASN A 46 -1.39 -5.53 -13.45
N LEU A 47 -1.22 -4.67 -12.46
CA LEU A 47 -0.17 -4.81 -11.45
C LEU A 47 -0.14 -6.19 -10.77
N PRO A 48 -1.28 -6.86 -10.45
CA PRO A 48 -1.25 -8.20 -9.88
C PRO A 48 -0.55 -9.24 -10.76
N ALA A 49 -0.66 -9.12 -12.09
CA ALA A 49 0.05 -9.99 -13.01
C ALA A 49 1.51 -9.55 -13.22
N ASP A 50 1.74 -8.26 -13.40
CA ASP A 50 3.04 -7.67 -13.74
C ASP A 50 4.07 -7.81 -12.61
N ILE A 51 3.63 -7.82 -11.36
CA ILE A 51 4.53 -7.91 -10.19
C ILE A 51 5.01 -9.36 -9.90
N ARG A 52 4.34 -10.38 -10.42
CA ARG A 52 4.66 -11.78 -10.12
C ARG A 52 6.13 -12.16 -10.29
N PRO A 53 6.83 -11.74 -11.34
CA PRO A 53 8.26 -12.07 -11.51
C PRO A 53 9.15 -11.52 -10.40
N GLN A 54 8.73 -10.47 -9.69
CA GLN A 54 9.50 -9.83 -8.64
C GLN A 54 9.24 -10.42 -7.25
N LEU A 55 8.17 -11.21 -7.04
CA LEU A 55 7.78 -11.71 -5.71
C LEU A 55 8.88 -12.51 -5.04
N GLY A 56 9.62 -13.33 -5.79
CA GLY A 56 10.72 -14.11 -5.25
C GLY A 56 11.88 -13.26 -4.71
N ASP A 57 12.26 -12.19 -5.43
CA ASP A 57 13.31 -11.28 -4.98
C ASP A 57 12.86 -10.40 -3.81
N ILE A 58 11.60 -9.94 -3.81
CA ILE A 58 11.01 -9.22 -2.68
C ILE A 58 10.99 -10.09 -1.42
N GLN A 59 10.55 -11.34 -1.54
CA GLN A 59 10.51 -12.28 -0.43
C GLN A 59 11.92 -12.57 0.11
N ALA A 60 12.89 -12.84 -0.77
CA ALA A 60 14.28 -13.10 -0.37
C ALA A 60 14.90 -11.89 0.36
N THR A 61 14.59 -10.67 -0.07
CA THR A 61 15.03 -9.45 0.61
C THR A 61 14.36 -9.32 1.99
N ALA A 62 13.06 -9.56 2.08
CA ALA A 62 12.35 -9.55 3.35
C ALA A 62 12.89 -10.61 4.32
N ASP A 63 13.15 -11.81 3.85
CA ASP A 63 13.69 -12.92 4.67
C ASP A 63 15.08 -12.59 5.22
N LEU A 64 15.93 -11.94 4.44
CA LEU A 64 17.23 -11.44 4.90
C LEU A 64 17.05 -10.43 6.04
N LEU A 65 16.21 -9.40 5.85
CA LEU A 65 15.97 -8.38 6.87
C LEU A 65 15.34 -8.97 8.13
N ARG A 66 14.38 -9.87 7.99
CA ARG A 66 13.73 -10.57 9.11
C ARG A 66 14.69 -11.43 9.92
N LYS A 67 15.67 -12.02 9.25
CA LYS A 67 16.69 -12.88 9.91
C LYS A 67 17.70 -12.06 10.69
N GLU A 68 18.09 -10.89 10.18
CA GLU A 68 19.18 -10.09 10.73
C GLU A 68 18.69 -9.01 11.72
N CYS A 69 17.38 -8.66 11.71
CA CYS A 69 16.86 -7.52 12.45
C CYS A 69 15.66 -7.86 13.34
N GLU A 70 15.55 -7.14 14.44
CA GLU A 70 14.43 -7.18 15.37
C GLU A 70 13.39 -6.09 15.06
N VAL A 71 13.85 -5.00 14.43
CA VAL A 71 13.02 -3.87 14.02
C VAL A 71 13.28 -3.52 12.56
N ILE A 72 12.23 -3.31 11.78
CA ILE A 72 12.34 -2.81 10.41
C ILE A 72 11.57 -1.49 10.33
N VAL A 73 12.31 -0.40 10.11
CA VAL A 73 11.72 0.93 9.98
C VAL A 73 11.39 1.20 8.53
N CYS A 74 10.10 1.29 8.23
CA CYS A 74 9.57 1.64 6.91
C CYS A 74 9.33 3.16 6.84
N ILE A 75 10.13 3.86 6.05
CA ILE A 75 10.07 5.32 5.92
C ILE A 75 9.30 5.69 4.67
N GLY A 76 8.20 6.42 4.84
CA GLY A 76 7.36 6.89 3.74
C GLY A 76 6.19 7.73 4.23
N ILE A 77 5.51 8.42 3.31
CA ILE A 77 4.34 9.25 3.60
C ILE A 77 3.22 8.97 2.60
N GLY A 78 1.96 9.16 3.00
CA GLY A 78 0.80 8.96 2.14
C GLY A 78 0.74 7.56 1.56
N GLY A 79 0.66 7.44 0.23
CA GLY A 79 0.61 6.15 -0.47
C GLY A 79 1.85 5.27 -0.28
N SER A 80 2.96 5.84 0.17
CA SER A 80 4.20 5.09 0.44
C SER A 80 4.15 4.30 1.76
N TYR A 81 3.14 4.51 2.62
CA TYR A 81 3.01 3.73 3.86
C TYR A 81 1.59 3.22 4.13
N LEU A 82 0.55 4.01 3.77
CA LEU A 82 -0.84 3.70 4.16
C LEU A 82 -1.31 2.32 3.69
N GLY A 83 -1.01 1.95 2.44
CA GLY A 83 -1.42 0.66 1.91
C GLY A 83 -0.76 -0.52 2.64
N ALA A 84 0.56 -0.45 2.87
CA ALA A 84 1.29 -1.47 3.63
C ALA A 84 0.78 -1.56 5.07
N LYS A 85 0.63 -0.41 5.73
CA LYS A 85 0.10 -0.33 7.09
C LYS A 85 -1.30 -0.91 7.20
N ALA A 86 -2.19 -0.62 6.24
CA ALA A 86 -3.54 -1.17 6.20
C ALA A 86 -3.56 -2.71 6.17
N VAL A 87 -2.70 -3.32 5.37
CA VAL A 87 -2.60 -4.80 5.29
C VAL A 87 -1.98 -5.37 6.56
N ILE A 88 -0.88 -4.78 7.06
CA ILE A 88 -0.20 -5.25 8.27
C ILE A 88 -1.14 -5.18 9.48
N ASP A 89 -1.77 -4.04 9.74
CA ASP A 89 -2.68 -3.88 10.88
C ASP A 89 -3.90 -4.81 10.80
N ALA A 90 -4.42 -5.05 9.57
CA ALA A 90 -5.57 -5.94 9.37
C ALA A 90 -5.24 -7.40 9.72
N LEU A 91 -4.00 -7.84 9.48
CA LEU A 91 -3.63 -9.26 9.51
C LEU A 91 -2.74 -9.64 10.72
N THR A 92 -2.21 -8.67 11.47
CA THR A 92 -1.39 -8.94 12.67
C THR A 92 -2.17 -8.83 13.96
N SER A 93 -1.61 -9.33 15.07
CA SER A 93 -2.22 -9.22 16.40
C SER A 93 -2.29 -7.77 16.86
N SER A 94 -3.43 -7.33 17.40
CA SER A 94 -3.56 -6.01 18.02
C SER A 94 -2.75 -5.84 19.30
N PHE A 95 -2.27 -6.94 19.88
CA PHE A 95 -1.52 -7.00 21.13
C PHE A 95 -0.09 -7.55 20.93
N ALA A 96 0.40 -7.54 19.69
CA ALA A 96 1.74 -8.04 19.37
C ALA A 96 2.84 -7.40 20.24
N TRP A 97 2.66 -6.13 20.62
CA TRP A 97 3.58 -5.39 21.50
C TRP A 97 3.65 -5.91 22.95
N LEU A 98 2.69 -6.76 23.38
CA LEU A 98 2.69 -7.42 24.70
C LEU A 98 3.31 -8.81 24.67
N GLU A 99 3.54 -9.40 23.50
CA GLU A 99 3.84 -10.83 23.34
C GLU A 99 5.35 -11.15 23.42
N GLY A 100 6.21 -10.20 23.85
CA GLY A 100 7.63 -10.42 24.09
C GLY A 100 8.56 -9.81 23.01
N GLU A 101 9.82 -10.25 22.99
CA GLU A 101 10.88 -9.67 22.16
C GLU A 101 10.66 -9.75 20.65
N LYS A 102 9.78 -10.68 20.20
CA LYS A 102 9.38 -10.80 18.79
C LYS A 102 7.87 -10.99 18.69
N PRO A 103 7.15 -10.01 18.13
CA PRO A 103 5.70 -10.13 17.98
C PRO A 103 5.32 -11.33 17.12
N ALA A 104 4.41 -12.13 17.63
CA ALA A 104 3.86 -13.26 16.90
C ALA A 104 2.92 -12.79 15.78
N ILE A 105 3.07 -13.37 14.60
CA ILE A 105 2.11 -13.17 13.52
C ILE A 105 0.91 -14.07 13.80
N VAL A 106 -0.24 -13.48 14.13
CA VAL A 106 -1.47 -14.22 14.36
C VAL A 106 -2.41 -13.99 13.18
N TYR A 107 -2.58 -15.02 12.35
CA TYR A 107 -3.56 -15.04 11.28
C TYR A 107 -4.71 -15.99 11.64
N ALA A 108 -5.95 -15.50 11.58
CA ALA A 108 -7.14 -16.28 11.92
C ALA A 108 -7.07 -17.01 13.28
N GLY A 109 -6.40 -16.41 14.28
CA GLY A 109 -6.22 -16.99 15.61
C GLY A 109 -5.10 -18.03 15.73
N GLN A 110 -4.34 -18.26 14.67
CA GLN A 110 -3.18 -19.15 14.68
C GLN A 110 -1.87 -18.35 14.67
N ASN A 111 -0.93 -18.70 15.53
CA ASN A 111 0.42 -18.18 15.49
C ASN A 111 1.16 -18.81 14.30
N ILE A 112 1.53 -17.98 13.30
CA ILE A 112 2.22 -18.43 12.07
C ILE A 112 3.71 -18.09 12.07
N GLY A 113 4.25 -17.60 13.18
CA GLY A 113 5.69 -17.38 13.33
C GLY A 113 6.05 -16.06 13.99
N GLU A 114 7.35 -15.87 14.16
CA GLU A 114 7.94 -14.64 14.68
C GLU A 114 8.31 -13.70 13.51
N ALA A 115 8.08 -12.41 13.68
CA ALA A 115 8.50 -11.37 12.74
C ALA A 115 9.14 -10.21 13.50
N PRO A 116 10.02 -9.44 12.84
CA PRO A 116 10.49 -8.18 13.38
C PRO A 116 9.33 -7.21 13.59
N GLU A 117 9.50 -6.29 14.51
CA GLU A 117 8.58 -5.17 14.66
C GLU A 117 8.66 -4.24 13.45
N ILE A 118 7.52 -3.93 12.84
CA ILE A 118 7.45 -3.00 11.72
C ILE A 118 7.04 -1.63 12.26
N VAL A 119 7.94 -0.67 12.14
CA VAL A 119 7.74 0.71 12.58
C VAL A 119 7.65 1.61 11.35
N PHE A 120 6.68 2.52 11.32
CA PHE A 120 6.53 3.48 10.24
C PHE A 120 7.05 4.85 10.67
N ALA A 121 7.88 5.48 9.84
CA ALA A 121 8.44 6.81 10.07
C ALA A 121 8.36 7.69 8.81
N GLY A 122 8.61 8.99 8.97
CA GLY A 122 8.58 9.92 7.85
C GLY A 122 7.20 10.33 7.39
N GLN A 123 6.16 10.06 8.17
CA GLN A 123 4.80 10.55 7.94
C GLN A 123 4.48 11.80 8.76
N ASN A 124 5.40 12.25 9.59
CA ASN A 124 5.30 13.46 10.40
C ASN A 124 6.69 14.07 10.65
N LEU A 125 6.72 15.24 11.30
CA LEU A 125 7.93 15.97 11.71
C LEU A 125 8.01 16.10 13.25
N SER A 126 7.39 15.19 14.00
CA SER A 126 7.46 15.22 15.46
C SER A 126 8.87 14.89 15.94
N GLU A 127 9.48 15.84 16.64
CA GLU A 127 10.79 15.66 17.27
C GLU A 127 10.73 14.56 18.36
N GLU A 128 9.69 14.59 19.18
CA GLU A 128 9.46 13.59 20.23
C GLU A 128 9.40 12.17 19.63
N TYR A 129 8.56 11.95 18.63
CA TYR A 129 8.45 10.67 17.94
C TYR A 129 9.79 10.19 17.37
N MET A 130 10.56 11.10 16.78
CA MET A 130 11.86 10.75 16.20
C MET A 130 12.90 10.42 17.29
N CYS A 131 12.89 11.12 18.44
CA CYS A 131 13.76 10.80 19.56
C CYS A 131 13.46 9.40 20.12
N GLU A 132 12.19 9.09 20.36
CA GLU A 132 11.76 7.76 20.83
C GLU A 132 12.13 6.65 19.83
N LEU A 133 11.94 6.89 18.52
CA LEU A 133 12.35 5.95 17.49
C LEU A 133 13.87 5.74 17.47
N MET A 134 14.65 6.81 17.60
CA MET A 134 16.11 6.71 17.62
C MET A 134 16.61 5.96 18.85
N ASP A 135 15.96 6.12 20.01
CA ASP A 135 16.30 5.36 21.21
C ASP A 135 15.95 3.87 21.04
N LEU A 136 14.79 3.55 20.46
CA LEU A 136 14.42 2.17 20.12
C LEU A 136 15.47 1.51 19.20
N VAL A 137 15.88 2.21 18.16
CA VAL A 137 16.85 1.71 17.18
C VAL A 137 18.25 1.54 17.79
N LYS A 138 18.63 2.35 18.77
CA LYS A 138 19.90 2.19 19.48
C LYS A 138 20.01 0.90 20.29
N GLU A 139 18.89 0.40 20.78
CA GLU A 139 18.84 -0.77 21.66
C GLU A 139 18.65 -2.09 20.90
N ARG A 140 18.27 -2.04 19.63
CA ARG A 140 17.90 -3.21 18.82
C ARG A 140 18.59 -3.23 17.46
N ASN A 141 18.75 -4.43 16.90
CA ASN A 141 19.19 -4.58 15.51
C ASN A 141 18.09 -4.11 14.57
N ALA A 142 18.35 -3.06 13.83
CA ALA A 142 17.34 -2.45 12.95
C ALA A 142 17.76 -2.46 11.48
N ALA A 143 16.76 -2.49 10.61
CA ALA A 143 16.87 -2.26 9.16
C ALA A 143 16.01 -1.07 8.74
N CYS A 144 16.28 -0.55 7.55
CA CYS A 144 15.53 0.57 6.97
C CYS A 144 15.03 0.24 5.57
N VAL A 145 13.72 0.40 5.36
CA VAL A 145 13.10 0.40 4.02
C VAL A 145 12.63 1.82 3.73
N VAL A 146 13.34 2.56 2.89
CA VAL A 146 12.99 3.95 2.56
C VAL A 146 12.27 4.02 1.22
N ILE A 147 11.08 4.63 1.22
CA ILE A 147 10.16 4.66 0.10
C ILE A 147 9.87 6.11 -0.28
N SER A 148 10.47 6.57 -1.37
CA SER A 148 10.25 7.91 -1.90
C SER A 148 10.62 7.96 -3.37
N LYS A 149 9.68 8.35 -4.24
CA LYS A 149 9.94 8.46 -5.69
C LYS A 149 10.99 9.52 -5.99
N SER A 150 10.81 10.73 -5.47
CA SER A 150 11.75 11.84 -5.69
C SER A 150 12.98 11.79 -4.77
N GLY A 151 12.81 11.27 -3.56
CA GLY A 151 13.80 11.36 -2.49
C GLY A 151 13.96 12.76 -1.87
N THR A 152 13.07 13.70 -2.22
CA THR A 152 13.13 15.10 -1.76
C THR A 152 11.94 15.49 -0.88
N THR A 153 11.00 14.59 -0.65
CA THR A 153 9.92 14.82 0.33
C THR A 153 10.55 14.97 1.70
N THR A 154 10.26 16.08 2.37
CA THR A 154 11.00 16.54 3.56
C THR A 154 10.96 15.54 4.70
N GLU A 155 9.77 15.05 5.06
CA GLU A 155 9.56 14.18 6.22
C GLU A 155 10.32 12.84 6.07
N PRO A 156 10.14 12.07 4.97
CA PRO A 156 10.94 10.86 4.75
C PRO A 156 12.44 11.11 4.63
N ALA A 157 12.85 12.25 4.02
CA ALA A 157 14.27 12.56 3.85
C ALA A 157 14.97 12.85 5.19
N LEU A 158 14.29 13.56 6.11
CA LEU A 158 14.81 13.80 7.46
C LEU A 158 14.90 12.51 8.28
N ALA A 159 13.81 11.72 8.30
CA ALA A 159 13.78 10.45 9.00
C ALA A 159 14.86 9.50 8.48
N PHE A 160 15.03 9.39 7.15
CA PHE A 160 16.05 8.54 6.55
C PHE A 160 17.47 9.02 6.89
N ARG A 161 17.72 10.31 6.87
CA ARG A 161 19.04 10.86 7.20
C ARG A 161 19.45 10.48 8.63
N LEU A 162 18.55 10.64 9.59
CA LEU A 162 18.83 10.29 10.99
C LEU A 162 19.06 8.78 11.15
N LEU A 163 18.16 7.98 10.61
CA LEU A 163 18.24 6.52 10.73
C LEU A 163 19.47 5.94 10.03
N LYS A 164 19.81 6.43 8.82
CA LYS A 164 21.03 6.03 8.11
C LYS A 164 22.26 6.27 8.97
N THR A 165 22.40 7.47 9.54
CA THR A 165 23.53 7.82 10.40
C THR A 165 23.63 6.87 11.59
N GLN A 166 22.52 6.62 12.28
CA GLN A 166 22.47 5.71 13.42
C GLN A 166 22.88 4.27 13.06
N LEU A 167 22.38 3.74 11.95
CA LEU A 167 22.74 2.39 11.48
C LEU A 167 24.23 2.28 11.14
N GLU A 168 24.78 3.31 10.47
CA GLU A 168 26.22 3.34 10.12
C GLU A 168 27.12 3.46 11.36
N GLU A 169 26.71 4.22 12.38
CA GLU A 169 27.45 4.34 13.65
C GLU A 169 27.44 3.04 14.46
N GLN A 170 26.31 2.33 14.48
CA GLN A 170 26.16 1.09 15.26
C GLN A 170 26.84 -0.11 14.61
N GLN A 171 26.69 -0.27 13.31
CA GLN A 171 27.05 -1.51 12.61
C GLN A 171 28.24 -1.35 11.65
N GLY A 172 28.64 -0.12 11.40
CA GLY A 172 29.59 0.22 10.36
C GLY A 172 28.95 0.28 8.98
N LYS A 173 29.53 1.05 8.09
CA LYS A 173 28.97 1.40 6.78
C LYS A 173 28.65 0.18 5.91
N GLU A 174 29.51 -0.83 5.87
CA GLU A 174 29.33 -2.02 5.02
C GLU A 174 28.22 -2.95 5.53
N ALA A 175 28.04 -3.07 6.83
CA ALA A 175 26.92 -3.84 7.40
C ALA A 175 25.59 -3.09 7.22
N ALA A 176 25.55 -1.80 7.55
CA ALA A 176 24.36 -0.95 7.37
C ALA A 176 23.88 -0.95 5.92
N LYS A 177 24.79 -0.96 4.94
CA LYS A 177 24.47 -1.03 3.51
C LYS A 177 23.55 -2.21 3.15
N ARG A 178 23.73 -3.38 3.77
CA ARG A 178 22.92 -4.57 3.52
C ARG A 178 21.52 -4.48 4.13
N LEU A 179 21.35 -3.63 5.13
CA LEU A 179 20.13 -3.46 5.90
C LEU A 179 19.31 -2.23 5.47
N ILE A 180 19.79 -1.48 4.48
CA ILE A 180 19.09 -0.34 3.87
C ILE A 180 18.59 -0.74 2.49
N VAL A 181 17.28 -0.69 2.31
CA VAL A 181 16.61 -0.94 1.02
C VAL A 181 15.89 0.32 0.58
N CYS A 182 16.11 0.75 -0.67
CA CYS A 182 15.49 1.95 -1.23
C CYS A 182 14.46 1.58 -2.28
N ILE A 183 13.22 2.05 -2.13
CA ILE A 183 12.17 1.92 -3.14
C ILE A 183 11.94 3.31 -3.73
N THR A 184 12.36 3.52 -4.99
CA THR A 184 12.47 4.84 -5.57
C THR A 184 12.33 4.80 -7.10
N ASP A 185 12.45 5.97 -7.76
CA ASP A 185 12.44 6.07 -9.23
C ASP A 185 13.55 5.20 -9.86
N ALA A 186 13.32 4.75 -11.09
CA ALA A 186 14.25 3.90 -11.82
C ALA A 186 15.58 4.60 -12.17
N LYS A 187 15.52 5.91 -12.47
CA LYS A 187 16.63 6.63 -13.12
C LYS A 187 17.02 7.94 -12.44
N ARG A 188 16.11 8.60 -11.76
CA ARG A 188 16.25 9.98 -11.28
C ARG A 188 15.78 10.17 -9.84
N GLY A 189 16.14 11.33 -9.28
CA GLY A 189 15.78 11.68 -7.91
C GLY A 189 16.95 11.52 -6.92
N ALA A 190 16.87 12.26 -5.82
CA ALA A 190 17.94 12.30 -4.82
C ALA A 190 18.17 10.92 -4.17
N LEU A 191 17.09 10.18 -3.87
CA LEU A 191 17.20 8.85 -3.28
C LEU A 191 17.82 7.84 -4.26
N ARG A 192 17.48 7.90 -5.56
CA ARG A 192 18.13 7.04 -6.58
C ARG A 192 19.62 7.31 -6.67
N THR A 193 20.02 8.59 -6.73
CA THR A 193 21.43 8.99 -6.77
C THR A 193 22.18 8.45 -5.56
N LEU A 194 21.65 8.69 -4.36
CA LEU A 194 22.25 8.21 -3.12
C LEU A 194 22.35 6.68 -3.07
N ALA A 195 21.25 5.98 -3.41
CA ALA A 195 21.23 4.52 -3.39
C ALA A 195 22.25 3.90 -4.36
N THR A 196 22.47 4.54 -5.53
CA THR A 196 23.48 4.11 -6.49
C THR A 196 24.89 4.37 -5.97
N GLN A 197 25.16 5.53 -5.36
CA GLN A 197 26.47 5.87 -4.81
C GLN A 197 26.88 4.98 -3.63
N GLU A 198 25.94 4.71 -2.74
CA GLU A 198 26.17 3.87 -1.55
C GLU A 198 26.03 2.37 -1.85
N GLY A 199 25.47 2.01 -3.00
CA GLY A 199 25.24 0.62 -3.42
C GLY A 199 24.16 -0.09 -2.63
N TYR A 200 23.10 0.60 -2.21
CA TYR A 200 21.95 0.01 -1.56
C TYR A 200 21.13 -0.87 -2.50
N LYS A 201 20.49 -1.91 -1.97
CA LYS A 201 19.46 -2.67 -2.69
C LYS A 201 18.32 -1.73 -3.07
N THR A 202 17.86 -1.82 -4.32
CA THR A 202 16.78 -0.93 -4.79
C THR A 202 15.65 -1.68 -5.46
N TYR A 203 14.43 -1.16 -5.30
CA TYR A 203 13.25 -1.48 -6.10
C TYR A 203 12.72 -0.23 -6.79
N VAL A 204 12.00 -0.44 -7.88
CA VAL A 204 11.49 0.65 -8.71
C VAL A 204 10.05 0.99 -8.31
N ILE A 205 9.76 2.30 -8.24
CA ILE A 205 8.40 2.83 -8.28
C ILE A 205 8.12 3.20 -9.72
N GLU A 206 7.21 2.45 -10.36
CA GLU A 206 6.86 2.66 -11.76
C GLU A 206 6.23 4.04 -11.98
N ASP A 207 6.55 4.66 -13.13
CA ASP A 207 6.08 6.01 -13.43
C ASP A 207 4.56 6.08 -13.63
N ASN A 208 3.97 5.01 -14.16
CA ASN A 208 2.55 4.89 -14.45
C ASN A 208 1.70 4.39 -13.28
N ILE A 209 2.28 4.28 -12.07
CA ILE A 209 1.55 3.91 -10.84
C ILE A 209 1.55 5.10 -9.90
N GLY A 210 0.36 5.61 -9.59
CA GLY A 210 0.18 6.66 -8.58
C GLY A 210 0.42 6.11 -7.16
N GLY A 211 0.91 6.97 -6.24
CA GLY A 211 1.26 6.55 -4.88
C GLY A 211 0.15 5.82 -4.14
N ARG A 212 -1.08 6.30 -4.21
CA ARG A 212 -2.26 5.69 -3.57
C ARG A 212 -2.68 4.33 -4.15
N PHE A 213 -2.16 3.95 -5.32
CA PHE A 213 -2.41 2.67 -5.99
C PHE A 213 -1.24 1.68 -5.85
N SER A 214 -0.19 2.01 -5.08
CA SER A 214 1.09 1.32 -5.11
C SER A 214 1.23 0.15 -4.13
N VAL A 215 0.21 -0.18 -3.33
CA VAL A 215 0.30 -1.25 -2.31
C VAL A 215 0.70 -2.61 -2.88
N LEU A 216 0.29 -2.93 -4.10
CA LEU A 216 0.63 -4.20 -4.79
C LEU A 216 1.93 -4.12 -5.60
N SER A 217 2.69 -3.02 -5.50
CA SER A 217 4.04 -2.88 -6.00
C SER A 217 5.06 -3.15 -4.88
N PRO A 218 6.38 -3.10 -5.13
CA PRO A 218 7.39 -3.22 -4.07
C PRO A 218 7.18 -2.25 -2.90
N VAL A 219 6.50 -1.11 -3.15
CA VAL A 219 6.15 -0.10 -2.13
C VAL A 219 5.38 -0.69 -0.95
N GLY A 220 4.38 -1.52 -1.23
CA GLY A 220 3.61 -2.20 -0.18
C GLY A 220 4.12 -3.60 0.10
N LEU A 221 4.49 -4.35 -0.94
CA LEU A 221 4.82 -5.78 -0.81
C LEU A 221 6.06 -6.04 0.05
N LEU A 222 7.10 -5.19 -0.04
CA LEU A 222 8.29 -5.41 0.77
C LEU A 222 8.03 -5.20 2.27
N PRO A 223 7.41 -4.10 2.74
CA PRO A 223 7.02 -3.97 4.15
C PRO A 223 6.09 -5.09 4.63
N ILE A 224 5.12 -5.52 3.79
CA ILE A 224 4.18 -6.60 4.11
C ILE A 224 4.92 -7.94 4.28
N ALA A 225 5.85 -8.26 3.38
CA ALA A 225 6.68 -9.45 3.48
C ALA A 225 7.62 -9.40 4.70
N CYS A 226 8.16 -8.20 5.02
CA CYS A 226 8.95 -7.97 6.23
C CYS A 226 8.13 -8.23 7.50
N ALA A 227 6.84 -7.92 7.52
CA ALA A 227 5.92 -8.30 8.59
C ALA A 227 5.62 -9.81 8.64
N GLY A 228 6.17 -10.61 7.73
CA GLY A 228 5.98 -12.06 7.66
C GLY A 228 4.66 -12.51 7.04
N LEU A 229 3.96 -11.62 6.37
CA LEU A 229 2.70 -11.93 5.72
C LEU A 229 2.91 -12.47 4.31
N ASP A 230 2.01 -13.34 3.86
CA ASP A 230 2.08 -14.00 2.54
C ASP A 230 1.70 -13.03 1.41
N ILE A 231 2.71 -12.43 0.78
CA ILE A 231 2.53 -11.52 -0.35
C ILE A 231 2.03 -12.23 -1.61
N LYS A 232 2.29 -13.54 -1.75
CA LYS A 232 1.76 -14.30 -2.89
C LYS A 232 0.25 -14.46 -2.76
N ALA A 233 -0.24 -14.84 -1.59
CA ALA A 233 -1.68 -14.95 -1.34
C ALA A 233 -2.39 -13.60 -1.51
N LEU A 234 -1.75 -12.48 -1.12
CA LEU A 234 -2.27 -11.14 -1.36
C LEU A 234 -2.42 -10.84 -2.86
N ILE A 235 -1.41 -11.17 -3.66
CA ILE A 235 -1.44 -10.98 -5.12
C ILE A 235 -2.45 -11.92 -5.78
N ASP A 236 -2.55 -13.17 -5.33
CA ASP A 236 -3.54 -14.13 -5.84
C ASP A 236 -4.99 -13.63 -5.61
N GLY A 237 -5.26 -13.05 -4.44
CA GLY A 237 -6.55 -12.42 -4.13
C GLY A 237 -6.84 -11.18 -4.99
N ALA A 238 -5.83 -10.34 -5.21
CA ALA A 238 -5.94 -9.16 -6.06
C ALA A 238 -6.21 -9.53 -7.53
N GLU A 239 -5.55 -10.57 -8.05
CA GLU A 239 -5.76 -11.06 -9.41
C GLU A 239 -7.17 -11.66 -9.58
N GLN A 240 -7.69 -12.38 -8.60
CA GLN A 240 -9.06 -12.87 -8.61
C GLN A 240 -10.07 -11.71 -8.71
N MET A 241 -9.86 -10.65 -7.92
CA MET A 241 -10.72 -9.46 -7.97
C MET A 241 -10.56 -8.70 -9.28
N MET A 242 -9.35 -8.58 -9.82
CA MET A 242 -9.09 -7.98 -11.12
C MET A 242 -9.88 -8.69 -12.24
N GLN A 243 -9.91 -10.02 -12.22
CA GLN A 243 -10.71 -10.81 -13.18
C GLN A 243 -12.20 -10.57 -12.99
N GLN A 244 -12.68 -10.57 -11.73
CA GLN A 244 -14.09 -10.36 -11.42
C GLN A 244 -14.58 -8.95 -11.80
N CYS A 245 -13.71 -7.94 -11.74
CA CYS A 245 -14.01 -6.56 -12.10
C CYS A 245 -13.64 -6.21 -13.55
N GLY A 246 -13.17 -7.17 -14.34
CA GLY A 246 -12.71 -6.96 -15.69
C GLY A 246 -13.84 -6.61 -16.67
N ILE A 247 -13.45 -6.06 -17.83
CA ILE A 247 -14.39 -5.63 -18.89
C ILE A 247 -15.21 -6.78 -19.49
N THR A 248 -14.70 -8.01 -19.40
CA THR A 248 -15.40 -9.22 -19.90
C THR A 248 -16.44 -9.76 -18.93
N THR A 249 -16.44 -9.29 -17.68
CA THR A 249 -17.43 -9.71 -16.68
C THR A 249 -18.76 -8.99 -16.93
N PRO A 250 -19.89 -9.72 -17.03
CA PRO A 250 -21.20 -9.12 -17.18
C PRO A 250 -21.47 -8.05 -16.12
N PHE A 251 -22.16 -6.98 -16.50
CA PHE A 251 -22.44 -5.85 -15.61
C PHE A 251 -23.06 -6.31 -14.28
N GLU A 252 -24.00 -7.23 -14.34
CA GLU A 252 -24.74 -7.76 -13.18
C GLU A 252 -23.89 -8.60 -12.22
N GLU A 253 -22.75 -9.08 -12.68
CA GLU A 253 -21.80 -9.92 -11.93
C GLU A 253 -20.53 -9.14 -11.51
N ASN A 254 -20.37 -7.91 -12.02
CA ASN A 254 -19.20 -7.06 -11.78
C ASN A 254 -19.44 -6.11 -10.59
N PRO A 255 -18.87 -6.39 -9.40
CA PRO A 255 -19.13 -5.59 -8.22
C PRO A 255 -18.65 -4.14 -8.34
N ALA A 256 -17.55 -3.88 -9.06
CA ALA A 256 -17.06 -2.53 -9.29
C ALA A 256 -18.00 -1.74 -10.23
N ALA A 257 -18.54 -2.39 -11.25
CA ALA A 257 -19.50 -1.78 -12.17
C ALA A 257 -20.81 -1.41 -11.45
N ILE A 258 -21.34 -2.33 -10.64
CA ILE A 258 -22.55 -2.10 -9.85
C ILE A 258 -22.31 -1.00 -8.81
N TYR A 259 -21.18 -1.01 -8.11
CA TYR A 259 -20.82 0.03 -7.14
C TYR A 259 -20.73 1.41 -7.80
N ALA A 260 -20.05 1.52 -8.94
CA ALA A 260 -19.95 2.75 -9.70
C ALA A 260 -21.33 3.29 -10.13
N ALA A 261 -22.21 2.40 -10.63
CA ALA A 261 -23.58 2.76 -11.02
C ALA A 261 -24.41 3.23 -9.84
N ALA A 262 -24.39 2.49 -8.71
CA ALA A 262 -25.12 2.84 -7.51
C ALA A 262 -24.66 4.19 -6.94
N ARG A 263 -23.35 4.42 -6.90
CA ARG A 263 -22.73 5.66 -6.42
C ARG A 263 -23.12 6.86 -7.28
N ASN A 264 -23.09 6.71 -8.61
CA ASN A 264 -23.50 7.76 -9.54
C ASN A 264 -25.00 8.06 -9.46
N SER A 265 -25.86 7.06 -9.33
CA SER A 265 -27.31 7.27 -9.14
C SER A 265 -27.59 8.04 -7.83
N LEU A 266 -26.94 7.67 -6.73
CA LEU A 266 -27.08 8.41 -5.47
C LEU A 266 -26.61 9.86 -5.59
N TYR A 267 -25.50 10.10 -6.27
CA TYR A 267 -24.94 11.44 -6.44
C TYR A 267 -25.79 12.30 -7.38
N GLN A 268 -26.06 11.82 -8.60
CA GLN A 268 -26.65 12.63 -9.67
C GLN A 268 -28.18 12.76 -9.52
N GLU A 269 -28.86 11.68 -9.13
CA GLU A 269 -30.33 11.65 -9.08
C GLU A 269 -30.88 12.01 -7.69
N GLN A 270 -30.19 11.58 -6.62
CA GLN A 270 -30.64 11.79 -5.25
C GLN A 270 -29.88 12.91 -4.52
N GLY A 271 -28.88 13.54 -5.15
CA GLY A 271 -28.11 14.65 -4.59
C GLY A 271 -27.27 14.28 -3.36
N LYS A 272 -26.91 13.00 -3.19
CA LYS A 272 -26.03 12.54 -2.09
C LYS A 272 -24.59 12.93 -2.43
N LYS A 273 -24.00 13.80 -1.62
CA LYS A 273 -22.66 14.40 -1.88
C LYS A 273 -21.61 13.97 -0.87
N VAL A 274 -21.95 13.11 0.06
CA VAL A 274 -21.05 12.62 1.09
C VAL A 274 -21.11 11.09 1.11
N GLU A 275 -19.97 10.46 1.04
CA GLU A 275 -19.81 9.03 1.20
C GLU A 275 -19.04 8.70 2.48
N LEU A 276 -19.54 7.77 3.25
CA LEU A 276 -18.94 7.35 4.51
C LEU A 276 -18.58 5.87 4.44
N LEU A 277 -17.30 5.55 4.69
CA LEU A 277 -16.86 4.17 4.91
C LEU A 277 -16.88 3.88 6.42
N VAL A 278 -17.69 2.91 6.82
CA VAL A 278 -17.84 2.51 8.22
C VAL A 278 -17.32 1.10 8.40
N ASN A 279 -16.37 0.91 9.31
CA ASN A 279 -15.84 -0.39 9.71
C ASN A 279 -16.31 -0.76 11.11
N PHE A 280 -16.79 -1.99 11.28
CA PHE A 280 -17.10 -2.56 12.60
C PHE A 280 -15.89 -3.27 13.23
N HIS A 281 -14.85 -3.54 12.43
CA HIS A 281 -13.67 -4.24 12.90
C HIS A 281 -12.51 -3.24 13.10
N PRO A 282 -11.97 -3.07 14.32
CA PRO A 282 -10.93 -2.08 14.61
C PRO A 282 -9.67 -2.20 13.74
N LYS A 283 -9.27 -3.42 13.37
CA LYS A 283 -8.12 -3.67 12.51
C LYS A 283 -8.25 -3.10 11.08
N LEU A 284 -9.46 -2.76 10.64
CA LEU A 284 -9.71 -2.18 9.33
C LEU A 284 -9.59 -0.64 9.32
N HIS A 285 -9.17 -0.03 10.43
CA HIS A 285 -9.03 1.43 10.53
C HIS A 285 -8.13 1.99 9.41
N ASN A 286 -6.95 1.43 9.20
CA ASN A 286 -6.03 1.90 8.18
C ASN A 286 -6.46 1.56 6.74
N ILE A 287 -7.35 0.60 6.53
CA ILE A 287 -8.04 0.44 5.24
C ILE A 287 -8.92 1.65 4.95
N SER A 288 -9.63 2.19 5.95
CA SER A 288 -10.41 3.41 5.79
C SER A 288 -9.52 4.64 5.51
N GLU A 289 -8.37 4.76 6.19
CA GLU A 289 -7.42 5.84 5.95
C GLU A 289 -6.85 5.79 4.52
N TRP A 290 -6.47 4.60 4.05
CA TRP A 290 -6.03 4.40 2.68
C TRP A 290 -7.16 4.68 1.67
N TRP A 291 -8.39 4.23 1.94
CA TRP A 291 -9.55 4.50 1.10
C TRP A 291 -9.82 6.02 0.98
N LYS A 292 -9.71 6.79 2.06
CA LYS A 292 -9.84 8.26 2.03
C LYS A 292 -8.83 8.90 1.08
N GLN A 293 -7.57 8.49 1.15
CA GLN A 293 -6.56 8.99 0.22
C GLN A 293 -6.85 8.57 -1.22
N LEU A 294 -7.23 7.30 -1.43
CA LEU A 294 -7.53 6.77 -2.76
C LEU A 294 -8.63 7.58 -3.44
N TYR A 295 -9.74 7.81 -2.76
CA TYR A 295 -10.87 8.56 -3.30
C TYR A 295 -10.61 10.08 -3.30
N GLY A 296 -10.10 10.65 -2.23
CA GLY A 296 -9.85 12.08 -2.12
C GLY A 296 -8.88 12.62 -3.16
N GLU A 297 -7.89 11.82 -3.58
CA GLU A 297 -6.96 12.21 -4.64
C GLU A 297 -7.41 11.77 -6.06
N SER A 298 -8.41 10.89 -6.18
CA SER A 298 -8.91 10.40 -7.46
C SER A 298 -10.17 11.10 -7.93
N GLU A 299 -11.05 11.42 -7.01
CA GLU A 299 -12.34 12.10 -7.27
C GLU A 299 -12.20 13.64 -7.25
N GLY A 300 -13.30 14.35 -7.44
CA GLY A 300 -13.34 15.81 -7.35
C GLY A 300 -12.63 16.54 -8.49
N LYS A 301 -12.35 15.87 -9.59
CA LYS A 301 -11.77 16.47 -10.78
C LYS A 301 -12.86 17.06 -11.67
N ASP A 302 -12.56 18.16 -12.32
CA ASP A 302 -13.45 18.82 -13.28
C ASP A 302 -14.79 19.26 -12.65
N GLY A 303 -14.79 19.55 -11.35
CA GLY A 303 -16.00 19.90 -10.59
C GLY A 303 -16.99 18.74 -10.40
N LYS A 304 -16.57 17.50 -10.59
CA LYS A 304 -17.40 16.28 -10.49
C LYS A 304 -16.89 15.39 -9.36
N GLY A 305 -17.77 14.49 -8.90
CA GLY A 305 -17.46 13.53 -7.84
C GLY A 305 -17.98 13.94 -6.47
N ILE A 306 -17.78 13.05 -5.51
CA ILE A 306 -18.27 13.16 -4.13
C ILE A 306 -17.13 13.61 -3.22
#